data_0381c5365f8c8c3f7bf82f471fcabf2e
#
_entry.id   0381c5365f8c8c3f7bf82f471fcabf2e
#
_cell.length_a   1.000
_cell.length_b   1.000
_cell.length_c   1.000
_cell.angle_alpha   90.00
_cell.angle_beta   90.00
_cell.angle_gamma   90.00
#
_symmetry.space_group_name_H-M   'P 1'
#
loop_
_entity.id
_entity.type
_entity.pdbx_description
1 polymer ?
#
loop_
_entity_poly.entity_id
_entity_poly.type
_entity_poly.pdbx_seq_one_letter_code
_entity_poly.pdbx_strand_id
1 'polypeptide(L)'
;MNAPKIKVRNMAEADLPSVQPLLRQLGYDLTLNELEQRFNLVVKSPEHSVLVCEAEGKVVGLLHIYGRPALEKPAEAIIQSIVVDKAYRKVGIGNKLVAAAELWATKQGYGSIALYSRTDRDDAHAFYSQMDYRAKAVAHLLQKGLR
;
A
#
# COMPACT_ATOMS: atom_id res chain seq x y z
N MET A 1 -19.97 12.92 18.99
CA MET A 1 -18.55 12.98 18.62
C MET A 1 -18.39 12.82 17.12
N ASN A 2 -17.61 13.68 16.53
CA ASN A 2 -17.38 13.64 15.10
C ASN A 2 -16.29 12.61 14.78
N ALA A 3 -16.47 11.91 13.66
CA ALA A 3 -15.43 11.03 13.15
C ALA A 3 -14.18 11.86 12.80
N PRO A 4 -12.98 11.28 12.91
CA PRO A 4 -11.77 12.01 12.51
C PRO A 4 -11.85 12.42 11.05
N LYS A 5 -11.32 13.58 10.74
CA LYS A 5 -11.25 14.09 9.37
C LYS A 5 -10.16 13.32 8.64
N ILE A 6 -10.53 12.52 7.66
CA ILE A 6 -9.63 11.62 6.95
C ILE A 6 -9.43 12.12 5.52
N LYS A 7 -8.17 12.21 5.10
CA LYS A 7 -7.81 12.64 3.76
C LYS A 7 -6.72 11.74 3.17
N VAL A 8 -6.97 11.20 1.98
CA VAL A 8 -5.95 10.44 1.23
C VAL A 8 -5.32 11.36 0.20
N ARG A 9 -4.01 11.34 0.12
CA ARG A 9 -3.23 12.14 -0.85
C ARG A 9 -1.94 11.42 -1.22
N ASN A 10 -1.24 11.94 -2.22
CA ASN A 10 0.08 11.44 -2.55
C ASN A 10 1.06 11.73 -1.42
N MET A 11 1.97 10.78 -1.19
CA MET A 11 3.06 10.98 -0.23
C MET A 11 4.03 12.03 -0.77
N ALA A 12 4.47 12.92 0.12
CA ALA A 12 5.49 13.91 -0.16
C ALA A 12 6.75 13.61 0.65
N GLU A 13 7.87 14.20 0.25
CA GLU A 13 9.14 14.02 0.95
C GLU A 13 9.03 14.36 2.44
N ALA A 14 8.26 15.40 2.76
CA ALA A 14 8.06 15.83 4.13
C ALA A 14 7.39 14.76 5.01
N ASP A 15 6.77 13.74 4.40
CA ASP A 15 6.09 12.67 5.13
C ASP A 15 7.04 11.56 5.58
N LEU A 16 8.30 11.56 5.14
CA LEU A 16 9.24 10.48 5.44
C LEU A 16 9.33 10.17 6.95
N PRO A 17 9.47 11.16 7.84
CA PRO A 17 9.52 10.85 9.28
C PRO A 17 8.26 10.22 9.83
N SER A 18 7.08 10.51 9.23
CA SER A 18 5.80 9.94 9.67
C SER A 18 5.60 8.53 9.10
N VAL A 19 6.17 8.25 7.93
CA VAL A 19 6.02 6.95 7.27
C VAL A 19 6.96 5.90 7.86
N GLN A 20 8.13 6.30 8.35
CA GLN A 20 9.09 5.37 8.94
C GLN A 20 8.46 4.51 10.06
N PRO A 21 7.75 5.10 11.05
CA PRO A 21 7.12 4.29 12.08
C PRO A 21 6.02 3.36 11.55
N LEU A 22 5.32 3.76 10.49
CA LEU A 22 4.30 2.91 9.88
C LEU A 22 4.93 1.66 9.27
N LEU A 23 6.05 1.81 8.57
CA LEU A 23 6.76 0.67 8.01
C LEU A 23 7.31 -0.23 9.09
N ARG A 24 7.72 0.32 10.23
CA ARG A 24 8.13 -0.48 11.39
C ARG A 24 6.96 -1.33 11.90
N GLN A 25 5.76 -0.78 11.97
CA GLN A 25 4.56 -1.56 12.34
C GLN A 25 4.28 -2.67 11.33
N LEU A 26 4.61 -2.46 10.07
CA LEU A 26 4.45 -3.48 9.03
C LEU A 26 5.51 -4.58 9.14
N GLY A 27 6.60 -4.33 9.87
CA GLY A 27 7.67 -5.30 10.09
C GLY A 27 8.99 -4.93 9.46
N TYR A 28 9.15 -3.69 8.97
CA TYR A 28 10.36 -3.24 8.30
C TYR A 28 11.02 -2.12 9.08
N ASP A 29 12.19 -2.40 9.64
CA ASP A 29 12.96 -1.43 10.41
C ASP A 29 14.06 -0.87 9.53
N LEU A 30 13.88 0.36 9.06
CA LEU A 30 14.82 1.02 8.16
C LEU A 30 15.12 2.44 8.64
N THR A 31 16.29 2.93 8.26
CA THR A 31 16.69 4.30 8.59
C THR A 31 15.95 5.29 7.69
N LEU A 32 15.90 6.55 8.11
CA LEU A 32 15.33 7.62 7.25
C LEU A 32 16.08 7.74 5.94
N ASN A 33 17.40 7.57 5.97
CA ASN A 33 18.21 7.65 4.75
C ASN A 33 17.85 6.52 3.77
N GLU A 34 17.70 5.30 4.27
CA GLU A 34 17.26 4.17 3.45
C GLU A 34 15.88 4.43 2.85
N LEU A 35 14.96 4.93 3.66
CA LEU A 35 13.60 5.23 3.20
C LEU A 35 13.60 6.33 2.15
N GLU A 36 14.39 7.38 2.36
CA GLU A 36 14.51 8.48 1.39
C GLU A 36 15.02 7.98 0.05
N GLN A 37 16.07 7.17 0.05
CA GLN A 37 16.64 6.61 -1.18
C GLN A 37 15.61 5.79 -1.95
N ARG A 38 14.86 4.94 -1.23
CA ARG A 38 13.84 4.10 -1.85
C ARG A 38 12.68 4.94 -2.36
N PHE A 39 12.24 5.93 -1.57
CA PHE A 39 11.16 6.82 -1.97
C PHE A 39 11.52 7.56 -3.27
N ASN A 40 12.74 8.08 -3.37
CA ASN A 40 13.19 8.79 -4.56
C ASN A 40 13.17 7.90 -5.80
N LEU A 41 13.53 6.62 -5.67
CA LEU A 41 13.46 5.67 -6.77
C LEU A 41 12.01 5.43 -7.21
N VAL A 42 11.13 5.25 -6.25
CA VAL A 42 9.73 4.92 -6.52
C VAL A 42 9.01 6.09 -7.19
N VAL A 43 9.19 7.33 -6.69
CA VAL A 43 8.43 8.48 -7.22
C VAL A 43 8.89 8.90 -8.61
N LYS A 44 10.07 8.49 -9.04
CA LYS A 44 10.55 8.77 -10.39
C LYS A 44 9.86 7.92 -11.45
N SER A 45 9.25 6.82 -11.06
CA SER A 45 8.59 5.91 -11.99
C SER A 45 7.11 6.25 -12.10
N PRO A 46 6.61 6.54 -13.33
CA PRO A 46 5.19 6.84 -13.50
C PRO A 46 4.26 5.66 -13.25
N GLU A 47 4.81 4.42 -13.23
CA GLU A 47 4.03 3.24 -12.93
C GLU A 47 3.78 3.05 -11.43
N HIS A 48 4.40 3.86 -10.57
CA HIS A 48 4.25 3.74 -9.12
C HIS A 48 3.45 4.89 -8.55
N SER A 49 2.70 4.61 -7.50
CA SER A 49 2.01 5.64 -6.72
C SER A 49 2.13 5.28 -5.24
N VAL A 50 2.44 6.27 -4.43
CA VAL A 50 2.50 6.11 -2.98
C VAL A 50 1.49 7.06 -2.37
N LEU A 51 0.54 6.50 -1.63
CA LEU A 51 -0.54 7.25 -1.00
C LEU A 51 -0.37 7.24 0.51
N VAL A 52 -0.69 8.36 1.13
CA VAL A 52 -0.77 8.44 2.59
C VAL A 52 -2.17 8.89 2.99
N CYS A 53 -2.57 8.53 4.19
CA CYS A 53 -3.84 8.94 4.76
C CYS A 53 -3.56 9.80 6.00
N GLU A 54 -4.13 11.00 6.01
CA GLU A 54 -4.09 11.88 7.17
C GLU A 54 -5.37 11.74 7.98
N ALA A 55 -5.23 11.68 9.29
CA ALA A 55 -6.34 11.85 10.21
C ALA A 55 -5.97 13.03 11.11
N GLU A 56 -6.78 14.10 11.05
CA GLU A 56 -6.57 15.30 11.84
C GLU A 56 -5.16 15.89 11.65
N GLY A 57 -4.69 15.91 10.39
CA GLY A 57 -3.38 16.47 10.03
C GLY A 57 -2.19 15.58 10.31
N LYS A 58 -2.41 14.36 10.80
CA LYS A 58 -1.35 13.41 11.08
C LYS A 58 -1.39 12.26 10.09
N VAL A 59 -0.25 11.88 9.53
CA VAL A 59 -0.17 10.72 8.62
C VAL A 59 -0.29 9.44 9.43
N VAL A 60 -1.36 8.68 9.18
CA VAL A 60 -1.69 7.46 9.93
C VAL A 60 -1.86 6.24 9.05
N GLY A 61 -1.66 6.37 7.74
CA GLY A 61 -1.77 5.24 6.82
C GLY A 61 -0.91 5.44 5.60
N LEU A 62 -0.53 4.33 4.98
CA LEU A 62 0.35 4.30 3.81
C LEU A 62 -0.09 3.18 2.89
N LEU A 63 -0.07 3.43 1.58
CA LEU A 63 -0.27 2.40 0.58
C LEU A 63 0.65 2.67 -0.61
N HIS A 64 1.36 1.64 -1.06
CA HIS A 64 2.19 1.69 -2.26
C HIS A 64 1.59 0.75 -3.30
N ILE A 65 1.31 1.28 -4.49
CA ILE A 65 0.76 0.53 -5.61
C ILE A 65 1.61 0.78 -6.86
N TYR A 66 1.73 -0.21 -7.72
CA TYR A 66 2.46 -0.04 -8.97
C TYR A 66 1.84 -0.89 -10.08
N GLY A 67 2.12 -0.51 -11.33
CA GLY A 67 1.72 -1.27 -12.49
C GLY A 67 2.81 -2.28 -12.86
N ARG A 68 2.39 -3.52 -13.12
CA ARG A 68 3.32 -4.60 -13.48
C ARG A 68 2.99 -5.10 -14.89
N PRO A 69 3.79 -4.71 -15.90
CA PRO A 69 3.63 -5.29 -17.24
C PRO A 69 4.12 -6.75 -17.25
N ALA A 70 3.54 -7.53 -18.14
CA ALA A 70 3.90 -8.94 -18.31
C ALA A 70 3.71 -9.32 -19.76
N LEU A 71 4.42 -10.36 -20.21
CA LEU A 71 4.28 -10.86 -21.56
C LEU A 71 3.07 -11.79 -21.69
N GLU A 72 2.79 -12.58 -20.64
CA GLU A 72 1.78 -13.63 -20.69
C GLU A 72 0.36 -13.16 -20.38
N LYS A 73 0.19 -11.90 -19.96
CA LYS A 73 -1.12 -11.38 -19.59
C LYS A 73 -1.12 -9.86 -19.61
N PRO A 74 -2.30 -9.20 -19.62
CA PRO A 74 -2.35 -7.74 -19.54
C PRO A 74 -1.67 -7.22 -18.28
N ALA A 75 -1.12 -6.02 -18.35
CA ALA A 75 -0.54 -5.37 -17.20
C ALA A 75 -1.60 -5.22 -16.10
N GLU A 76 -1.20 -5.45 -14.86
CA GLU A 76 -2.12 -5.29 -13.73
C GLU A 76 -1.48 -4.44 -12.65
N ALA A 77 -2.30 -3.78 -11.85
CA ALA A 77 -1.85 -3.01 -10.71
C ALA A 77 -1.62 -3.94 -9.52
N ILE A 78 -0.53 -3.69 -8.77
CA ILE A 78 -0.16 -4.51 -7.61
C ILE A 78 -0.05 -3.60 -6.39
N ILE A 79 -0.81 -3.91 -5.36
CA ILE A 79 -0.61 -3.27 -4.06
C ILE A 79 0.61 -3.93 -3.42
N GLN A 80 1.70 -3.17 -3.34
CA GLN A 80 2.95 -3.65 -2.77
C GLN A 80 2.90 -3.69 -1.26
N SER A 81 2.36 -2.63 -0.65
CA SER A 81 2.31 -2.49 0.81
C SER A 81 1.12 -1.66 1.22
N ILE A 82 0.52 -2.01 2.34
CA ILE A 82 -0.49 -1.19 2.99
C ILE A 82 -0.34 -1.35 4.50
N VAL A 83 -0.37 -0.24 5.20
CA VAL A 83 -0.33 -0.24 6.67
C VAL A 83 -1.14 0.92 7.21
N VAL A 84 -1.90 0.65 8.27
CA VAL A 84 -2.63 1.66 9.03
C VAL A 84 -2.10 1.62 10.45
N ASP A 85 -1.79 2.81 11.00
CA ASP A 85 -1.35 2.94 12.39
C ASP A 85 -2.33 2.19 13.31
N LYS A 86 -1.79 1.35 14.18
CA LYS A 86 -2.60 0.50 15.06
C LYS A 86 -3.58 1.31 15.93
N ALA A 87 -3.25 2.56 16.25
CA ALA A 87 -4.11 3.44 17.02
C ALA A 87 -5.30 3.98 16.22
N TYR A 88 -5.30 3.81 14.90
CA TYR A 88 -6.33 4.35 13.99
C TYR A 88 -7.01 3.26 13.17
N ARG A 89 -6.89 2.00 13.55
CA ARG A 89 -7.54 0.89 12.84
C ARG A 89 -9.03 0.86 13.13
N LYS A 90 -9.80 0.21 12.23
CA LYS A 90 -11.24 -0.01 12.34
C LYS A 90 -12.08 1.27 12.23
N VAL A 91 -11.52 2.34 11.65
CA VAL A 91 -12.26 3.57 11.37
C VAL A 91 -12.36 3.85 9.86
N GLY A 92 -12.05 2.84 9.02
CA GLY A 92 -12.24 2.94 7.58
C GLY A 92 -11.06 3.50 6.80
N ILE A 93 -9.90 3.68 7.43
CA ILE A 93 -8.72 4.23 6.75
C ILE A 93 -8.21 3.26 5.68
N GLY A 94 -8.13 1.97 6.00
CA GLY A 94 -7.70 0.96 5.03
C GLY A 94 -8.60 0.93 3.81
N ASN A 95 -9.92 1.00 4.02
CA ASN A 95 -10.89 1.03 2.91
C ASN A 95 -10.68 2.25 2.01
N LYS A 96 -10.43 3.42 2.61
CA LYS A 96 -10.20 4.65 1.84
C LYS A 96 -8.89 4.57 1.04
N LEU A 97 -7.84 4.00 1.62
CA LEU A 97 -6.58 3.82 0.91
C LEU A 97 -6.74 2.87 -0.28
N VAL A 98 -7.41 1.74 -0.08
CA VAL A 98 -7.63 0.77 -1.16
C VAL A 98 -8.51 1.37 -2.25
N ALA A 99 -9.57 2.10 -1.88
CA ALA A 99 -10.44 2.75 -2.86
C ALA A 99 -9.66 3.78 -3.70
N ALA A 100 -8.78 4.55 -3.07
CA ALA A 100 -7.94 5.51 -3.80
C ALA A 100 -6.95 4.81 -4.72
N ALA A 101 -6.40 3.67 -4.30
CA ALA A 101 -5.50 2.88 -5.13
C ALA A 101 -6.23 2.30 -6.34
N GLU A 102 -7.44 1.81 -6.15
CA GLU A 102 -8.28 1.30 -7.24
C GLU A 102 -8.62 2.39 -8.25
N LEU A 103 -8.91 3.60 -7.76
CA LEU A 103 -9.17 4.73 -8.63
C LEU A 103 -7.93 5.10 -9.45
N TRP A 104 -6.77 5.12 -8.82
CA TRP A 104 -5.51 5.37 -9.51
C TRP A 104 -5.28 4.32 -10.61
N ALA A 105 -5.46 3.04 -10.28
CA ALA A 105 -5.25 1.94 -11.23
C ALA A 105 -6.20 2.06 -12.42
N THR A 106 -7.46 2.39 -12.17
CA THR A 106 -8.46 2.59 -13.22
C THR A 106 -8.07 3.75 -14.14
N LYS A 107 -7.63 4.87 -13.56
CA LYS A 107 -7.22 6.03 -14.35
C LYS A 107 -5.96 5.76 -15.18
N GLN A 108 -5.09 4.89 -14.71
CA GLN A 108 -3.90 4.48 -15.45
C GLN A 108 -4.20 3.46 -16.55
N GLY A 109 -5.43 2.94 -16.59
CA GLY A 109 -5.83 1.98 -17.61
C GLY A 109 -5.62 0.52 -17.26
N TYR A 110 -5.27 0.20 -16.00
CA TYR A 110 -5.13 -1.20 -15.59
C TYR A 110 -6.51 -1.84 -15.46
N GLY A 111 -6.63 -3.07 -15.97
CA GLY A 111 -7.90 -3.80 -15.94
C GLY A 111 -8.11 -4.65 -14.71
N SER A 112 -7.07 -4.81 -13.89
CA SER A 112 -7.15 -5.61 -12.67
C SER A 112 -6.18 -5.09 -11.63
N ILE A 113 -6.44 -5.46 -10.39
CA ILE A 113 -5.61 -5.10 -9.25
C ILE A 113 -5.42 -6.35 -8.39
N ALA A 114 -4.20 -6.57 -7.93
CA ALA A 114 -3.87 -7.76 -7.14
C ALA A 114 -2.99 -7.36 -5.97
N LEU A 115 -2.88 -8.26 -5.01
CA LEU A 115 -1.94 -8.15 -3.91
C LEU A 115 -1.56 -9.54 -3.45
N TYR A 116 -0.46 -9.62 -2.72
CA TYR A 116 -0.01 -10.86 -2.12
C TYR A 116 -0.20 -10.76 -0.61
N SER A 117 -0.86 -11.75 -0.03
CA SER A 117 -1.10 -11.81 1.41
C SER A 117 -0.64 -13.15 1.93
N ARG A 118 -0.05 -13.15 3.12
CA ARG A 118 0.35 -14.41 3.74
C ARG A 118 -0.87 -15.24 4.06
N THR A 119 -0.76 -16.56 3.86
CA THR A 119 -1.89 -17.47 4.06
C THR A 119 -2.34 -17.58 5.52
N ASP A 120 -1.48 -17.16 6.45
CA ASP A 120 -1.78 -17.20 7.89
C ASP A 120 -2.39 -15.89 8.42
N ARG A 121 -2.74 -14.95 7.53
CA ARG A 121 -3.35 -13.68 7.94
C ARG A 121 -4.85 -13.67 7.68
N ASP A 122 -5.62 -14.32 8.55
CA ASP A 122 -7.05 -14.44 8.39
C ASP A 122 -7.78 -13.09 8.43
N ASP A 123 -7.35 -12.18 9.31
CA ASP A 123 -7.95 -10.84 9.44
C ASP A 123 -7.76 -10.01 8.16
N ALA A 124 -6.59 -10.10 7.53
CA ALA A 124 -6.33 -9.42 6.27
C ALA A 124 -7.19 -10.02 5.15
N HIS A 125 -7.32 -11.35 5.11
CA HIS A 125 -8.15 -12.02 4.11
C HIS A 125 -9.61 -11.59 4.23
N ALA A 126 -10.14 -11.47 5.45
CA ALA A 126 -11.50 -11.02 5.69
C ALA A 126 -11.68 -9.58 5.21
N PHE A 127 -10.71 -8.70 5.49
CA PHE A 127 -10.75 -7.31 5.05
C PHE A 127 -10.84 -7.21 3.52
N TYR A 128 -9.96 -7.91 2.81
CA TYR A 128 -9.94 -7.87 1.35
C TYR A 128 -11.16 -8.54 0.73
N SER A 129 -11.64 -9.63 1.33
CA SER A 129 -12.85 -10.30 0.84
C SER A 129 -14.06 -9.38 0.85
N GLN A 130 -14.19 -8.53 1.88
CA GLN A 130 -15.27 -7.56 1.96
C GLN A 130 -15.20 -6.49 0.85
N MET A 131 -14.04 -6.29 0.27
CA MET A 131 -13.82 -5.37 -0.84
C MET A 131 -13.79 -6.07 -2.20
N ASP A 132 -14.30 -7.30 -2.28
CA ASP A 132 -14.40 -8.11 -3.50
C ASP A 132 -13.07 -8.62 -4.04
N TYR A 133 -12.03 -8.68 -3.20
CA TYR A 133 -10.81 -9.37 -3.56
C TYR A 133 -10.98 -10.85 -3.28
N ARG A 134 -10.61 -11.68 -4.24
CA ARG A 134 -10.77 -13.14 -4.12
C ARG A 134 -9.43 -13.83 -4.27
N ALA A 135 -9.20 -14.84 -3.45
CA ALA A 135 -8.00 -15.66 -3.53
C ALA A 135 -8.03 -16.42 -4.85
N LYS A 136 -7.08 -16.11 -5.73
CA LYS A 136 -6.98 -16.74 -7.05
C LYS A 136 -5.99 -17.89 -7.06
N ALA A 137 -4.91 -17.78 -6.28
CA ALA A 137 -3.86 -18.78 -6.23
C ALA A 137 -3.08 -18.64 -4.93
N VAL A 138 -2.42 -19.71 -4.54
CA VAL A 138 -1.45 -19.70 -3.45
C VAL A 138 -0.10 -20.04 -4.07
N ALA A 139 0.92 -19.25 -3.73
CA ALA A 139 2.25 -19.41 -4.28
C ALA A 139 3.29 -19.30 -3.19
N HIS A 140 4.44 -19.92 -3.43
CA HIS A 140 5.59 -19.79 -2.54
C HIS A 140 6.46 -18.64 -3.01
N LEU A 141 6.89 -17.81 -2.08
CA LEU A 141 7.95 -16.84 -2.36
C LEU A 141 9.28 -17.57 -2.24
N LEU A 142 10.03 -17.64 -3.34
CA LEU A 142 11.37 -18.22 -3.37
C LEU A 142 12.36 -17.10 -3.58
N GLN A 143 13.35 -17.00 -2.71
CA GLN A 143 14.29 -15.89 -2.74
C GLN A 143 15.72 -16.40 -2.55
N LYS A 144 16.66 -15.77 -3.24
CA LYS A 144 18.07 -16.05 -3.11
C LYS A 144 18.82 -14.72 -3.03
N GLY A 145 19.68 -14.58 -2.04
CA GLY A 145 20.57 -13.42 -1.98
C GLY A 145 21.62 -13.53 -3.07
N LEU A 146 21.92 -12.41 -3.75
CA LEU A 146 22.92 -12.41 -4.82
C LEU A 146 24.27 -11.94 -4.32
N ARG A 147 24.40 -11.58 -3.06
CA ARG A 147 25.63 -11.22 -2.39
C ARG A 147 25.64 -11.66 -0.96
#